data_1ad4e8aa63afaac05cca1a7d7d115265
#
_entry.id   1ad4e8aa63afaac05cca1a7d7d115265
#
_cell.length_a   1.000
_cell.length_b   1.000
_cell.length_c   1.000
_cell.angle_alpha   90.00
_cell.angle_beta   90.00
_cell.angle_gamma   90.00
#
_symmetry.space_group_name_H-M   'P 1'
#
loop_
_entity.id
_entity.type
_entity.pdbx_description
1 polymer ?
#
loop_
_entity_poly.entity_id
_entity_poly.type
_entity_poly.pdbx_seq_one_letter_code
_entity_poly.pdbx_strand_id
1 'polypeptide(L)'
;MKNTLFLLCFFICLNSSAQFNHIDYKKECSVAYSAAIDSLNYSKCFKELAKIRKKYGKLYCEEYILMAHCYKKMGRETKSAKCLRNAWSTYAFDLVCLDEIPQINLEAINTGYSKKQQKIVQQGYDNFSKLNRHNTDSLKAVLQVMLDKDQEPRMKFYTDSVIDTNAVNREIVLIDSLNLIEFRGIIYKLGYPGEWILPGNVSRVFVLLVHSSYNQAFFDEMKPVFLKEVIEGRMPPSHYALWLDRHYSMASLPQPYGMLAIPGKTDFTPEQIREIIKNRLEIGLIKNCAIPTRLLFF
;
A
#
# COMPACT_ATOMS: atom_id res chain seq x y z
N MET A 1 45.95 -21.13 12.20
CA MET A 1 45.66 -19.69 12.13
C MET A 1 45.07 -19.20 10.82
N LYS A 2 45.35 -19.75 9.62
CA LYS A 2 44.80 -19.29 8.35
C LYS A 2 43.28 -19.55 8.20
N ASN A 3 42.71 -20.62 8.79
CA ASN A 3 41.28 -20.98 8.67
C ASN A 3 40.36 -20.12 9.56
N THR A 4 40.88 -19.58 10.67
CA THR A 4 40.09 -18.71 11.57
C THR A 4 39.85 -17.33 10.97
N LEU A 5 40.79 -16.82 10.19
CA LEU A 5 40.67 -15.52 9.52
C LEU A 5 39.63 -15.57 8.40
N PHE A 6 39.53 -16.70 7.69
CA PHE A 6 38.54 -16.90 6.61
C PHE A 6 37.10 -16.97 7.13
N LEU A 7 36.90 -17.64 8.28
CA LEU A 7 35.61 -17.67 8.94
C LEU A 7 35.19 -16.28 9.44
N LEU A 8 36.10 -15.51 10.01
CA LEU A 8 35.79 -14.15 10.49
C LEU A 8 35.45 -13.21 9.33
N CYS A 9 36.13 -13.27 8.19
CA CYS A 9 35.74 -12.51 7.00
C CYS A 9 34.41 -12.95 6.41
N PHE A 10 34.09 -14.24 6.46
CA PHE A 10 32.78 -14.74 6.00
C PHE A 10 31.61 -14.25 6.89
N PHE A 11 31.81 -14.23 8.23
CA PHE A 11 30.83 -13.68 9.17
C PHE A 11 30.68 -12.15 9.05
N ILE A 12 31.73 -11.42 8.76
CA ILE A 12 31.65 -9.96 8.54
C ILE A 12 30.94 -9.64 7.22
N CYS A 13 31.16 -10.43 6.17
CA CYS A 13 30.43 -10.27 4.90
C CYS A 13 28.94 -10.62 4.99
N LEU A 14 28.53 -11.52 5.90
CA LEU A 14 27.12 -11.86 6.11
C LEU A 14 26.34 -10.79 6.90
N ASN A 15 27.04 -9.95 7.67
CA ASN A 15 26.40 -8.89 8.47
C ASN A 15 26.38 -7.51 7.79
N SER A 16 26.94 -7.37 6.59
CA SER A 16 26.98 -6.07 5.87
C SER A 16 25.93 -5.93 4.77
N SER A 17 24.94 -6.83 4.67
CA SER A 17 23.76 -6.52 3.88
C SER A 17 23.01 -5.40 4.62
N ALA A 18 23.19 -4.16 4.16
CA ALA A 18 22.37 -3.05 4.66
C ALA A 18 20.92 -3.49 4.66
N GLN A 19 20.31 -3.51 5.86
CA GLN A 19 18.93 -3.94 6.02
C GLN A 19 18.09 -3.10 5.07
N PHE A 20 17.33 -3.75 4.18
CA PHE A 20 16.46 -3.06 3.25
C PHE A 20 15.51 -2.14 4.02
N ASN A 21 15.49 -0.86 3.65
CA ASN A 21 14.58 0.13 4.21
C ASN A 21 13.70 0.68 3.09
N HIS A 22 12.41 0.34 3.12
CA HIS A 22 11.44 0.78 2.11
C HIS A 22 11.22 2.30 2.12
N ILE A 23 11.36 2.95 3.27
CA ILE A 23 11.23 4.41 3.38
C ILE A 23 12.33 5.10 2.58
N ASP A 24 13.58 4.64 2.72
CA ASP A 24 14.70 5.19 1.94
C ASP A 24 14.56 4.88 0.46
N TYR A 25 14.09 3.67 0.13
CA TYR A 25 13.74 3.29 -1.23
C TYR A 25 12.71 4.28 -1.83
N LYS A 26 11.61 4.57 -1.12
CA LYS A 26 10.57 5.50 -1.58
C LYS A 26 11.08 6.93 -1.71
N LYS A 27 11.93 7.40 -0.79
CA LYS A 27 12.58 8.72 -0.90
C LYS A 27 13.42 8.82 -2.17
N GLU A 28 14.17 7.79 -2.53
CA GLU A 28 14.93 7.78 -3.78
C GLU A 28 14.02 7.70 -5.01
N CYS A 29 12.93 6.93 -4.95
CA CYS A 29 11.93 6.88 -6.02
C CYS A 29 11.29 8.24 -6.29
N SER A 30 11.14 9.11 -5.29
CA SER A 30 10.52 10.44 -5.46
C SER A 30 11.21 11.29 -6.53
N VAL A 31 12.53 11.12 -6.72
CA VAL A 31 13.29 11.81 -7.77
C VAL A 31 12.88 11.33 -9.16
N ALA A 32 12.61 10.03 -9.32
CA ALA A 32 12.13 9.47 -10.58
C ALA A 32 10.70 9.92 -10.88
N TYR A 33 9.84 9.97 -9.85
CA TYR A 33 8.47 10.48 -9.97
C TYR A 33 8.46 11.95 -10.39
N SER A 34 9.21 12.82 -9.71
CA SER A 34 9.32 14.23 -10.07
C SER A 34 9.86 14.42 -11.51
N ALA A 35 10.83 13.60 -11.91
CA ALA A 35 11.32 13.64 -13.29
C ALA A 35 10.24 13.27 -14.31
N ALA A 36 9.39 12.28 -14.01
CA ALA A 36 8.36 11.82 -14.93
C ALA A 36 7.13 12.74 -14.99
N ILE A 37 6.66 13.19 -13.81
CA ILE A 37 5.37 13.87 -13.66
C ILE A 37 5.54 15.39 -13.72
N ASP A 38 6.49 15.95 -12.94
CA ASP A 38 6.64 17.41 -12.86
C ASP A 38 7.45 17.95 -14.03
N SER A 39 8.50 17.24 -14.44
CA SER A 39 9.45 17.71 -15.45
C SER A 39 9.24 17.07 -16.84
N LEU A 40 8.37 16.08 -16.97
CA LEU A 40 8.14 15.28 -18.18
C LEU A 40 9.44 14.71 -18.79
N ASN A 41 10.48 14.55 -17.95
CA ASN A 41 11.79 14.04 -18.35
C ASN A 41 11.87 12.52 -18.15
N TYR A 42 11.27 11.78 -19.06
CA TYR A 42 11.20 10.31 -18.99
C TYR A 42 12.58 9.64 -19.01
N SER A 43 13.55 10.24 -19.74
CA SER A 43 14.92 9.72 -19.76
C SER A 43 15.58 9.77 -18.38
N LYS A 44 15.40 10.87 -17.64
CA LYS A 44 15.89 11.02 -16.27
C LYS A 44 15.18 10.02 -15.35
N CYS A 45 13.85 9.90 -15.47
CA CYS A 45 13.08 8.91 -14.70
C CYS A 45 13.66 7.50 -14.86
N PHE A 46 13.91 7.02 -16.09
CA PHE A 46 14.48 5.69 -16.31
C PHE A 46 15.88 5.53 -15.73
N LYS A 47 16.73 6.57 -15.79
CA LYS A 47 18.06 6.54 -15.20
C LYS A 47 18.00 6.39 -13.68
N GLU A 48 17.13 7.13 -13.02
CA GLU A 48 16.96 7.05 -11.57
C GLU A 48 16.40 5.67 -11.16
N LEU A 49 15.36 5.17 -11.83
CA LEU A 49 14.82 3.83 -11.54
C LEU A 49 15.85 2.71 -11.79
N ALA A 50 16.72 2.87 -12.79
CA ALA A 50 17.82 1.91 -13.01
C ALA A 50 18.83 1.90 -11.88
N LYS A 51 19.19 3.08 -11.33
CA LYS A 51 20.06 3.20 -10.13
C LYS A 51 19.41 2.52 -8.92
N ILE A 52 18.13 2.81 -8.68
CA ILE A 52 17.35 2.24 -7.59
C ILE A 52 17.32 0.71 -7.70
N ARG A 53 16.99 0.19 -8.90
CA ARG A 53 16.99 -1.25 -9.14
C ARG A 53 18.35 -1.89 -8.90
N LYS A 54 19.45 -1.21 -9.29
CA LYS A 54 20.82 -1.69 -9.04
C LYS A 54 21.13 -1.72 -7.56
N LYS A 55 20.73 -0.68 -6.80
CA LYS A 55 20.98 -0.55 -5.37
C LYS A 55 20.19 -1.54 -4.52
N TYR A 56 18.89 -1.68 -4.81
CA TYR A 56 17.96 -2.46 -4.00
C TYR A 56 17.61 -3.84 -4.57
N GLY A 57 18.11 -4.17 -5.76
CA GLY A 57 17.87 -5.46 -6.43
C GLY A 57 16.48 -5.63 -7.05
N LYS A 58 15.54 -4.74 -6.74
CA LYS A 58 14.14 -4.82 -7.19
C LYS A 58 13.53 -3.44 -7.44
N LEU A 59 12.39 -3.44 -8.12
CA LEU A 59 11.42 -2.33 -8.17
C LEU A 59 10.08 -2.87 -7.67
N TYR A 60 9.24 -2.02 -7.09
CA TYR A 60 7.88 -2.37 -6.68
C TYR A 60 6.87 -2.10 -7.79
N CYS A 61 5.62 -2.46 -7.57
CA CYS A 61 4.54 -2.37 -8.55
C CYS A 61 4.42 -0.96 -9.13
N GLU A 62 4.41 0.04 -8.28
CA GLU A 62 4.26 1.45 -8.65
C GLU A 62 5.34 1.93 -9.61
N GLU A 63 6.61 1.55 -9.38
CA GLU A 63 7.71 1.95 -10.25
C GLU A 63 7.59 1.30 -11.64
N TYR A 64 7.09 0.07 -11.73
CA TYR A 64 6.79 -0.54 -13.01
C TYR A 64 5.64 0.17 -13.73
N ILE A 65 4.61 0.62 -13.00
CA ILE A 65 3.51 1.40 -13.56
C ILE A 65 4.00 2.78 -14.03
N LEU A 66 4.84 3.46 -13.23
CA LEU A 66 5.49 4.71 -13.64
C LEU A 66 6.28 4.53 -14.94
N MET A 67 7.06 3.44 -15.05
CA MET A 67 7.79 3.11 -16.29
C MET A 67 6.83 2.86 -17.45
N ALA A 68 5.72 2.17 -17.22
CA ALA A 68 4.70 1.91 -18.23
C ALA A 68 4.09 3.22 -18.74
N HIS A 69 3.75 4.12 -17.83
CA HIS A 69 3.27 5.47 -18.18
C HIS A 69 4.29 6.23 -19.04
N CYS A 70 5.54 6.29 -18.59
CA CYS A 70 6.60 6.98 -19.36
C CYS A 70 6.77 6.38 -20.76
N TYR A 71 6.82 5.04 -20.89
CA TYR A 71 6.91 4.39 -22.20
C TYR A 71 5.69 4.67 -23.09
N LYS A 72 4.48 4.70 -22.51
CA LYS A 72 3.26 5.05 -23.25
C LYS A 72 3.34 6.48 -23.79
N LYS A 73 3.73 7.45 -22.96
CA LYS A 73 3.92 8.86 -23.37
C LYS A 73 4.99 9.03 -24.47
N MET A 74 5.97 8.12 -24.51
CA MET A 74 7.00 8.10 -25.57
C MET A 74 6.57 7.31 -26.83
N GLY A 75 5.33 6.82 -26.92
CA GLY A 75 4.86 5.99 -28.04
C GLY A 75 5.48 4.58 -28.08
N ARG A 76 6.10 4.12 -26.98
CA ARG A 76 6.77 2.82 -26.89
C ARG A 76 5.87 1.76 -26.24
N GLU A 77 4.71 1.53 -26.81
CA GLU A 77 3.62 0.74 -26.22
C GLU A 77 4.00 -0.70 -25.85
N THR A 78 4.82 -1.38 -26.68
CA THR A 78 5.28 -2.74 -26.33
C THR A 78 6.15 -2.76 -25.07
N LYS A 79 6.97 -1.72 -24.85
CA LYS A 79 7.76 -1.60 -23.62
C LYS A 79 6.86 -1.28 -22.43
N SER A 80 5.86 -0.41 -22.63
CA SER A 80 4.83 -0.12 -21.64
C SER A 80 4.11 -1.39 -21.20
N ALA A 81 3.59 -2.20 -22.13
CA ALA A 81 2.94 -3.47 -21.83
C ALA A 81 3.84 -4.46 -21.08
N LYS A 82 5.15 -4.52 -21.40
CA LYS A 82 6.12 -5.35 -20.66
C LYS A 82 6.31 -4.86 -19.22
N CYS A 83 6.29 -3.56 -18.97
CA CYS A 83 6.37 -3.02 -17.62
C CYS A 83 5.13 -3.41 -16.80
N LEU A 84 3.93 -3.29 -17.37
CA LEU A 84 2.70 -3.75 -16.72
C LEU A 84 2.73 -5.26 -16.46
N ARG A 85 3.20 -6.06 -17.42
CA ARG A 85 3.38 -7.51 -17.19
C ARG A 85 4.28 -7.77 -15.97
N ASN A 86 5.37 -7.03 -15.81
CA ASN A 86 6.27 -7.22 -14.67
C ASN A 86 5.61 -6.78 -13.37
N ALA A 87 4.86 -5.68 -13.37
CA ALA A 87 4.05 -5.26 -12.22
C ALA A 87 3.10 -6.39 -11.80
N TRP A 88 2.31 -6.92 -12.74
CA TRP A 88 1.35 -7.99 -12.49
C TRP A 88 1.99 -9.32 -12.10
N SER A 89 3.14 -9.67 -12.67
CA SER A 89 3.81 -10.95 -12.36
C SER A 89 4.40 -10.98 -10.96
N THR A 90 4.74 -9.82 -10.40
CA THR A 90 5.44 -9.72 -9.12
C THR A 90 4.49 -9.32 -7.99
N TYR A 91 3.53 -8.49 -8.31
CA TYR A 91 2.57 -7.90 -7.38
C TYR A 91 1.19 -8.00 -8.02
N ALA A 92 0.29 -8.78 -7.48
CA ALA A 92 -1.09 -8.70 -7.95
C ALA A 92 -1.63 -7.33 -7.53
N PHE A 93 -1.84 -6.55 -8.52
CA PHE A 93 -2.25 -5.17 -8.38
C PHE A 93 -3.70 -5.08 -7.88
N ASP A 94 -3.90 -4.36 -6.80
CA ASP A 94 -5.19 -3.78 -6.45
C ASP A 94 -5.18 -2.29 -6.83
N LEU A 95 -6.30 -1.79 -7.33
CA LEU A 95 -6.46 -0.40 -7.77
C LEU A 95 -6.11 0.64 -6.68
N VAL A 96 -6.11 0.22 -5.41
CA VAL A 96 -5.77 1.08 -4.26
C VAL A 96 -4.33 1.61 -4.31
N CYS A 97 -3.40 0.88 -4.95
CA CYS A 97 -2.02 1.34 -5.09
C CYS A 97 -1.84 2.54 -6.04
N LEU A 98 -2.87 2.89 -6.82
CA LEU A 98 -2.83 4.06 -7.70
C LEU A 98 -3.13 5.38 -6.99
N ASP A 99 -3.71 5.34 -5.82
CA ASP A 99 -4.02 6.56 -5.07
C ASP A 99 -2.76 7.33 -4.66
N GLU A 100 -1.61 6.65 -4.62
CA GLU A 100 -0.31 7.28 -4.39
C GLU A 100 0.22 8.06 -5.61
N ILE A 101 -0.34 7.83 -6.82
CA ILE A 101 0.08 8.52 -8.05
C ILE A 101 -1.17 8.98 -8.83
N PRO A 102 -1.88 9.99 -8.34
CA PRO A 102 -3.16 10.43 -8.94
C PRO A 102 -3.01 10.93 -10.40
N GLN A 103 -1.80 11.26 -10.85
CA GLN A 103 -1.53 11.68 -12.21
C GLN A 103 -1.39 10.51 -13.19
N ILE A 104 -1.32 9.27 -12.70
CA ILE A 104 -1.19 8.07 -13.53
C ILE A 104 -2.55 7.35 -13.60
N ASN A 105 -3.24 7.52 -14.71
CA ASN A 105 -4.46 6.77 -14.98
C ASN A 105 -4.11 5.44 -15.67
N LEU A 106 -4.31 4.32 -14.93
CA LEU A 106 -4.03 2.97 -15.43
C LEU A 106 -4.94 2.59 -16.62
N GLU A 107 -6.18 3.03 -16.59
CA GLU A 107 -7.12 2.84 -17.67
C GLU A 107 -6.61 3.51 -18.95
N ALA A 108 -6.10 4.74 -18.84
CA ALA A 108 -5.48 5.47 -19.95
C ALA A 108 -4.19 4.78 -20.44
N ILE A 109 -3.43 4.10 -19.57
CA ILE A 109 -2.27 3.33 -20.00
C ILE A 109 -2.72 2.10 -20.81
N ASN A 110 -3.77 1.41 -20.38
CA ASN A 110 -4.29 0.21 -21.05
C ASN A 110 -5.07 0.53 -22.32
N THR A 111 -5.65 1.71 -22.41
CA THR A 111 -6.40 2.16 -23.58
C THR A 111 -5.51 2.22 -24.81
N GLY A 112 -5.96 1.62 -25.92
CA GLY A 112 -5.25 1.61 -27.20
C GLY A 112 -4.15 0.57 -27.34
N TYR A 113 -4.02 -0.37 -26.39
CA TYR A 113 -3.16 -1.53 -26.61
C TYR A 113 -3.73 -2.46 -27.68
N SER A 114 -2.88 -2.86 -28.63
CA SER A 114 -3.21 -3.91 -29.58
C SER A 114 -3.47 -5.26 -28.88
N LYS A 115 -4.16 -6.19 -29.55
CA LYS A 115 -4.38 -7.56 -29.04
C LYS A 115 -3.09 -8.26 -28.58
N LYS A 116 -1.96 -7.99 -29.30
CA LYS A 116 -0.65 -8.54 -28.92
C LYS A 116 -0.15 -7.95 -27.59
N GLN A 117 -0.33 -6.67 -27.37
CA GLN A 117 0.09 -5.99 -26.14
C GLN A 117 -0.80 -6.39 -24.95
N GLN A 118 -2.12 -6.49 -25.16
CA GLN A 118 -3.05 -7.03 -24.16
C GLN A 118 -2.67 -8.44 -23.71
N LYS A 119 -2.28 -9.30 -24.67
CA LYS A 119 -1.77 -10.65 -24.34
C LYS A 119 -0.50 -10.62 -23.49
N ILE A 120 0.40 -9.65 -23.71
CA ILE A 120 1.61 -9.49 -22.89
C ILE A 120 1.22 -9.13 -21.45
N VAL A 121 0.27 -8.22 -21.24
CA VAL A 121 -0.22 -7.85 -19.90
C VAL A 121 -0.88 -9.03 -19.23
N GLN A 122 -1.76 -9.76 -19.95
CA GLN A 122 -2.45 -10.96 -19.43
C GLN A 122 -1.47 -12.04 -18.95
N GLN A 123 -0.35 -12.23 -19.62
CA GLN A 123 0.70 -13.14 -19.15
C GLN A 123 1.23 -12.81 -17.74
N GLY A 124 1.19 -11.53 -17.34
CA GLY A 124 1.54 -11.13 -15.98
C GLY A 124 0.59 -11.72 -14.94
N TYR A 125 -0.71 -11.59 -15.18
CA TYR A 125 -1.76 -12.19 -14.32
C TYR A 125 -1.65 -13.71 -14.26
N ASP A 126 -1.46 -14.36 -15.43
CA ASP A 126 -1.36 -15.80 -15.52
C ASP A 126 -0.14 -16.35 -14.77
N ASN A 127 1.00 -15.66 -14.86
CA ASN A 127 2.21 -16.02 -14.12
C ASN A 127 2.01 -15.88 -12.62
N PHE A 128 1.40 -14.78 -12.20
CA PHE A 128 1.12 -14.53 -10.80
C PHE A 128 0.17 -15.59 -10.22
N SER A 129 -0.94 -15.89 -10.90
CA SER A 129 -1.91 -16.89 -10.46
C SER A 129 -1.32 -18.29 -10.32
N LYS A 130 -0.24 -18.62 -11.08
CA LYS A 130 0.49 -19.89 -10.97
C LYS A 130 1.41 -19.97 -9.76
N LEU A 131 2.03 -18.83 -9.37
CA LEU A 131 3.01 -18.80 -8.28
C LEU A 131 2.39 -18.90 -6.88
N ASN A 132 1.13 -18.49 -6.72
CA ASN A 132 0.53 -18.25 -5.39
C ASN A 132 -0.63 -19.19 -5.01
N ARG A 133 -0.82 -20.34 -5.68
CA ARG A 133 -2.05 -21.14 -5.55
C ARG A 133 -2.30 -21.80 -4.19
N HIS A 134 -1.31 -22.10 -3.37
CA HIS A 134 -1.53 -23.02 -2.22
C HIS A 134 -1.62 -22.35 -0.84
N ASN A 135 -0.95 -21.22 -0.58
CA ASN A 135 -0.95 -20.60 0.74
C ASN A 135 -1.84 -19.35 0.85
N THR A 136 -2.20 -18.75 -0.27
CA THR A 136 -2.99 -17.51 -0.28
C THR A 136 -4.49 -17.77 -0.27
N ASP A 137 -4.96 -18.90 -0.79
CA ASP A 137 -6.40 -19.16 -0.92
C ASP A 137 -7.08 -19.38 0.44
N SER A 138 -6.43 -20.06 1.38
CA SER A 138 -6.94 -20.20 2.74
C SER A 138 -6.98 -18.87 3.49
N LEU A 139 -5.94 -18.05 3.36
CA LEU A 139 -5.91 -16.72 3.97
C LEU A 139 -6.93 -15.78 3.34
N LYS A 140 -7.12 -15.83 2.03
CA LYS A 140 -8.19 -15.09 1.34
C LYS A 140 -9.56 -15.48 1.84
N ALA A 141 -9.81 -16.78 2.03
CA ALA A 141 -11.08 -17.27 2.54
C ALA A 141 -11.33 -16.77 3.98
N VAL A 142 -10.32 -16.83 4.86
CA VAL A 142 -10.41 -16.30 6.23
C VAL A 142 -10.73 -14.81 6.21
N LEU A 143 -9.98 -14.01 5.47
CA LEU A 143 -10.19 -12.56 5.37
C LEU A 143 -11.53 -12.21 4.72
N GLN A 144 -12.03 -13.02 3.78
CA GLN A 144 -13.36 -12.84 3.22
C GLN A 144 -14.43 -13.05 4.29
N VAL A 145 -14.34 -14.13 5.05
CA VAL A 145 -15.30 -14.41 6.15
C VAL A 145 -15.26 -13.29 7.20
N MET A 146 -14.08 -12.78 7.54
CA MET A 146 -13.94 -11.64 8.47
C MET A 146 -14.62 -10.39 7.89
N LEU A 147 -14.40 -10.09 6.62
CA LEU A 147 -14.99 -8.94 5.94
C LEU A 147 -16.52 -9.07 5.83
N ASP A 148 -17.04 -10.25 5.45
CA ASP A 148 -18.46 -10.48 5.34
C ASP A 148 -19.17 -10.26 6.68
N LYS A 149 -18.62 -10.81 7.75
CA LYS A 149 -19.11 -10.56 9.13
C LYS A 149 -19.02 -9.09 9.53
N ASP A 150 -17.93 -8.41 9.17
CA ASP A 150 -17.73 -6.99 9.44
C ASP A 150 -18.79 -6.11 8.74
N GLN A 151 -19.10 -6.42 7.50
CA GLN A 151 -20.00 -5.60 6.69
C GLN A 151 -21.48 -5.92 6.94
N GLU A 152 -21.85 -7.14 7.32
CA GLU A 152 -23.23 -7.57 7.52
C GLU A 152 -24.06 -6.63 8.44
N PRO A 153 -23.63 -6.33 9.68
CA PRO A 153 -24.40 -5.43 10.54
C PRO A 153 -24.39 -3.98 10.03
N ARG A 154 -23.30 -3.56 9.37
CA ARG A 154 -23.21 -2.20 8.81
C ARG A 154 -24.17 -2.00 7.66
N MET A 155 -24.41 -3.02 6.85
CA MET A 155 -25.38 -2.95 5.75
C MET A 155 -26.82 -2.75 6.24
N LYS A 156 -27.15 -3.18 7.47
CA LYS A 156 -28.49 -2.96 8.06
C LYS A 156 -28.86 -1.48 8.12
N PHE A 157 -27.88 -0.58 8.32
CA PHE A 157 -28.13 0.88 8.29
C PHE A 157 -28.63 1.41 6.94
N TYR A 158 -28.38 0.68 5.86
CA TYR A 158 -28.75 1.07 4.50
C TYR A 158 -29.96 0.31 3.95
N THR A 159 -30.25 -0.87 4.50
CA THR A 159 -31.27 -1.77 3.97
C THR A 159 -32.57 -1.77 4.77
N ASP A 160 -32.49 -1.56 6.07
CA ASP A 160 -33.60 -1.71 6.97
C ASP A 160 -34.33 -0.38 7.20
N SER A 161 -35.62 -0.34 6.97
CA SER A 161 -36.45 0.86 7.18
C SER A 161 -36.73 1.18 8.65
N VAL A 162 -36.65 0.17 9.52
CA VAL A 162 -36.75 0.31 10.98
C VAL A 162 -35.64 -0.44 11.62
N ILE A 163 -34.74 0.27 12.29
CA ILE A 163 -33.53 -0.31 12.86
C ILE A 163 -33.34 0.06 14.34
N ASP A 164 -33.05 -0.92 15.18
CA ASP A 164 -32.52 -0.67 16.52
C ASP A 164 -31.01 -0.36 16.41
N THR A 165 -30.70 0.92 16.27
CA THR A 165 -29.32 1.43 16.13
C THR A 165 -28.41 0.97 17.26
N ASN A 166 -28.94 0.87 18.51
CA ASN A 166 -28.14 0.44 19.65
C ASN A 166 -27.82 -1.06 19.58
N ALA A 167 -28.77 -1.89 19.12
CA ALA A 167 -28.51 -3.31 18.91
C ALA A 167 -27.47 -3.54 17.84
N VAL A 168 -27.61 -2.86 16.69
CA VAL A 168 -26.65 -2.97 15.58
C VAL A 168 -25.25 -2.47 15.98
N ASN A 169 -25.16 -1.35 16.69
CA ASN A 169 -23.86 -0.85 17.17
C ASN A 169 -23.20 -1.84 18.14
N ARG A 170 -23.93 -2.49 19.03
CA ARG A 170 -23.38 -3.55 19.90
C ARG A 170 -22.85 -4.74 19.08
N GLU A 171 -23.58 -5.14 18.04
CA GLU A 171 -23.19 -6.21 17.13
C GLU A 171 -21.88 -5.85 16.39
N ILE A 172 -21.79 -4.63 15.85
CA ILE A 172 -20.58 -4.10 15.21
C ILE A 172 -19.38 -4.16 16.14
N VAL A 173 -19.52 -3.64 17.37
CA VAL A 173 -18.41 -3.63 18.34
C VAL A 173 -17.94 -5.04 18.69
N LEU A 174 -18.87 -6.00 18.82
CA LEU A 174 -18.53 -7.39 19.07
C LEU A 174 -17.75 -7.99 17.90
N ILE A 175 -18.26 -7.84 16.68
CA ILE A 175 -17.64 -8.38 15.48
C ILE A 175 -16.25 -7.75 15.24
N ASP A 176 -16.15 -6.44 15.37
CA ASP A 176 -14.88 -5.74 15.25
C ASP A 176 -13.86 -6.27 16.26
N SER A 177 -14.28 -6.52 17.50
CA SER A 177 -13.40 -7.08 18.54
C SER A 177 -12.91 -8.49 18.21
N LEU A 178 -13.77 -9.35 17.65
CA LEU A 178 -13.41 -10.71 17.23
C LEU A 178 -12.46 -10.66 16.01
N ASN A 179 -12.80 -9.84 15.03
CA ASN A 179 -11.95 -9.62 13.84
C ASN A 179 -10.56 -9.10 14.24
N LEU A 180 -10.48 -8.25 15.26
CA LEU A 180 -9.24 -7.67 15.77
C LEU A 180 -8.30 -8.72 16.34
N ILE A 181 -8.85 -9.69 17.11
CA ILE A 181 -8.08 -10.80 17.67
C ILE A 181 -7.51 -11.67 16.54
N GLU A 182 -8.33 -12.01 15.55
CA GLU A 182 -7.90 -12.85 14.43
C GLU A 182 -6.92 -12.13 13.52
N PHE A 183 -7.16 -10.85 13.20
CA PHE A 183 -6.28 -10.02 12.39
C PHE A 183 -4.90 -9.85 13.03
N ARG A 184 -4.85 -9.62 14.34
CA ARG A 184 -3.61 -9.59 15.12
C ARG A 184 -2.83 -10.90 14.98
N GLY A 185 -3.51 -12.04 15.12
CA GLY A 185 -2.90 -13.36 14.95
C GLY A 185 -2.29 -13.57 13.56
N ILE A 186 -2.98 -13.11 12.52
CA ILE A 186 -2.50 -13.14 11.14
C ILE A 186 -1.22 -12.30 11.01
N ILE A 187 -1.22 -11.07 11.52
CA ILE A 187 -0.09 -10.15 11.41
C ILE A 187 1.14 -10.69 12.14
N TYR A 188 0.99 -11.22 13.34
CA TYR A 188 2.12 -11.81 14.06
C TYR A 188 2.68 -13.06 13.39
N LYS A 189 1.85 -13.84 12.72
CA LYS A 189 2.27 -15.08 12.04
C LYS A 189 2.89 -14.84 10.67
N LEU A 190 2.36 -13.90 9.91
CA LEU A 190 2.65 -13.74 8.47
C LEU A 190 3.22 -12.37 8.12
N GLY A 191 3.18 -11.38 9.01
CA GLY A 191 3.34 -9.97 8.71
C GLY A 191 2.04 -9.35 8.22
N TYR A 192 2.10 -8.05 7.86
CA TYR A 192 0.95 -7.37 7.29
C TYR A 192 0.53 -8.03 5.96
N PRO A 193 -0.72 -8.48 5.83
CA PRO A 193 -1.18 -9.20 4.65
C PRO A 193 -1.51 -8.26 3.48
N GLY A 194 -0.55 -7.42 3.11
CA GLY A 194 -0.61 -6.52 1.96
C GLY A 194 -0.43 -7.23 0.62
N GLU A 195 -0.14 -6.47 -0.44
CA GLU A 195 0.05 -6.97 -1.81
C GLU A 195 1.04 -8.13 -1.92
N TRP A 196 2.05 -8.10 -1.07
CA TRP A 196 3.10 -9.11 -1.01
C TRP A 196 2.58 -10.52 -0.67
N ILE A 197 1.59 -10.60 0.24
CA ILE A 197 1.01 -11.86 0.71
C ILE A 197 -0.31 -12.13 0.00
N LEU A 198 -1.11 -11.11 -0.23
CA LEU A 198 -2.47 -11.19 -0.77
C LEU A 198 -2.66 -10.32 -2.01
N PRO A 199 -2.10 -10.74 -3.10
CA PRO A 199 -2.28 -10.03 -4.35
C PRO A 199 -3.77 -9.88 -4.75
N GLY A 200 -4.17 -8.66 -5.08
CA GLY A 200 -5.53 -8.34 -5.51
C GLY A 200 -6.61 -8.40 -4.42
N ASN A 201 -6.23 -8.40 -3.13
CA ASN A 201 -7.18 -8.40 -2.01
C ASN A 201 -6.82 -7.41 -0.91
N VAL A 202 -5.99 -6.42 -1.21
CA VAL A 202 -5.53 -5.41 -0.23
C VAL A 202 -6.68 -4.58 0.29
N SER A 203 -7.71 -4.31 -0.52
CA SER A 203 -8.92 -3.60 -0.12
C SER A 203 -9.62 -4.26 1.08
N ARG A 204 -9.68 -5.61 1.11
CA ARG A 204 -10.29 -6.35 2.23
C ARG A 204 -9.52 -6.18 3.53
N VAL A 205 -8.20 -6.31 3.44
CA VAL A 205 -7.29 -6.08 4.57
C VAL A 205 -7.40 -4.65 5.07
N PHE A 206 -7.52 -3.71 4.14
CA PHE A 206 -7.62 -2.29 4.44
C PHE A 206 -8.90 -1.95 5.22
N VAL A 207 -10.06 -2.52 4.86
CA VAL A 207 -11.31 -2.32 5.60
C VAL A 207 -11.17 -2.80 7.05
N LEU A 208 -10.64 -4.01 7.27
CA LEU A 208 -10.42 -4.55 8.61
C LEU A 208 -9.44 -3.69 9.42
N LEU A 209 -8.36 -3.22 8.78
CA LEU A 209 -7.39 -2.31 9.38
C LEU A 209 -8.07 -1.00 9.84
N VAL A 210 -8.86 -0.39 8.97
CA VAL A 210 -9.55 0.87 9.26
C VAL A 210 -10.53 0.71 10.43
N HIS A 211 -11.26 -0.40 10.49
CA HIS A 211 -12.20 -0.68 11.59
C HIS A 211 -11.48 -1.05 12.90
N SER A 212 -10.21 -1.40 12.89
CA SER A 212 -9.41 -1.65 14.10
C SER A 212 -8.92 -0.37 14.79
N SER A 213 -9.02 0.77 14.13
CA SER A 213 -8.38 2.03 14.57
C SER A 213 -8.96 2.65 15.85
N TYR A 214 -10.18 2.26 16.26
CA TYR A 214 -10.82 2.82 17.47
C TYR A 214 -10.40 2.13 18.77
N ASN A 215 -9.76 0.97 18.71
CA ASN A 215 -9.32 0.25 19.91
C ASN A 215 -7.94 0.75 20.36
N GLN A 216 -7.89 1.49 21.47
CA GLN A 216 -6.67 2.10 21.99
C GLN A 216 -5.58 1.06 22.31
N ALA A 217 -5.92 -0.04 22.97
CA ALA A 217 -4.95 -1.06 23.33
C ALA A 217 -4.31 -1.72 22.10
N PHE A 218 -5.13 -2.01 21.08
CA PHE A 218 -4.63 -2.52 19.82
C PHE A 218 -3.77 -1.47 19.09
N PHE A 219 -4.19 -0.22 19.11
CA PHE A 219 -3.44 0.87 18.48
C PHE A 219 -2.04 0.99 19.09
N ASP A 220 -1.92 1.02 20.42
CA ASP A 220 -0.65 1.15 21.10
C ASP A 220 0.28 -0.05 20.84
N GLU A 221 -0.29 -1.26 20.83
CA GLU A 221 0.43 -2.50 20.51
C GLU A 221 0.90 -2.53 19.04
N MET A 222 0.02 -2.19 18.11
CA MET A 222 0.27 -2.42 16.68
C MET A 222 1.00 -1.28 15.99
N LYS A 223 1.00 -0.08 16.54
CA LYS A 223 1.68 1.08 15.94
C LYS A 223 3.16 0.81 15.61
N PRO A 224 3.99 0.31 16.54
CA PRO A 224 5.38 -0.04 16.22
C PRO A 224 5.49 -1.24 15.27
N VAL A 225 4.57 -2.21 15.35
CA VAL A 225 4.54 -3.37 14.45
C VAL A 225 4.26 -2.92 13.03
N PHE A 226 3.24 -2.11 12.81
CA PHE A 226 2.91 -1.60 11.48
C PHE A 226 3.99 -0.69 10.90
N LEU A 227 4.63 0.14 11.73
CA LEU A 227 5.77 0.93 11.26
C LEU A 227 6.90 0.04 10.76
N LYS A 228 7.19 -1.06 11.47
CA LYS A 228 8.15 -2.06 11.02
C LYS A 228 7.73 -2.68 9.68
N GLU A 229 6.46 -3.03 9.52
CA GLU A 229 5.92 -3.56 8.25
C GLU A 229 6.08 -2.54 7.08
N VAL A 230 5.92 -1.24 7.36
CA VAL A 230 6.20 -0.17 6.39
C VAL A 230 7.70 -0.12 6.04
N ILE A 231 8.58 -0.15 7.04
CA ILE A 231 10.04 -0.13 6.83
C ILE A 231 10.50 -1.32 6.01
N GLU A 232 9.91 -2.48 6.22
CA GLU A 232 10.23 -3.72 5.49
C GLU A 232 9.53 -3.81 4.13
N GLY A 233 8.64 -2.86 3.81
CA GLY A 233 7.93 -2.78 2.52
C GLY A 233 6.81 -3.80 2.36
N ARG A 234 6.28 -4.33 3.47
CA ARG A 234 5.12 -5.24 3.48
C ARG A 234 3.78 -4.51 3.66
N MET A 235 3.80 -3.35 4.31
CA MET A 235 2.64 -2.48 4.47
C MET A 235 2.83 -1.20 3.65
N PRO A 236 1.85 -0.80 2.82
CA PRO A 236 1.90 0.50 2.15
C PRO A 236 1.93 1.64 3.17
N PRO A 237 2.78 2.66 2.99
CA PRO A 237 2.79 3.85 3.86
C PRO A 237 1.44 4.53 3.98
N SER A 238 0.64 4.54 2.91
CA SER A 238 -0.72 5.10 2.87
C SER A 238 -1.68 4.37 3.82
N HIS A 239 -1.59 3.05 3.92
CA HIS A 239 -2.42 2.27 4.86
C HIS A 239 -2.08 2.62 6.32
N TYR A 240 -0.79 2.70 6.63
CA TYR A 240 -0.32 3.10 7.96
C TYR A 240 -0.78 4.52 8.30
N ALA A 241 -0.59 5.46 7.39
CA ALA A 241 -0.97 6.86 7.57
C ALA A 241 -2.48 7.01 7.79
N LEU A 242 -3.31 6.36 6.98
CA LEU A 242 -4.76 6.44 7.09
C LEU A 242 -5.27 5.80 8.39
N TRP A 243 -4.71 4.67 8.78
CA TRP A 243 -5.05 4.01 10.04
C TRP A 243 -4.74 4.91 11.25
N LEU A 244 -3.56 5.56 11.26
CA LEU A 244 -3.20 6.54 12.30
C LEU A 244 -4.15 7.74 12.29
N ASP A 245 -4.36 8.36 11.13
CA ASP A 245 -5.19 9.54 11.01
C ASP A 245 -6.63 9.27 11.47
N ARG A 246 -7.15 8.07 11.17
CA ARG A 246 -8.48 7.65 11.64
C ARG A 246 -8.53 7.57 13.16
N HIS A 247 -7.54 6.93 13.79
CA HIS A 247 -7.45 6.86 15.25
C HIS A 247 -7.42 8.26 15.87
N TYR A 248 -6.53 9.14 15.38
CA TYR A 248 -6.42 10.52 15.86
C TYR A 248 -7.71 11.32 15.63
N SER A 249 -8.35 11.14 14.48
CA SER A 249 -9.62 11.80 14.16
C SER A 249 -10.74 11.38 15.11
N MET A 250 -10.84 10.09 15.45
CA MET A 250 -11.83 9.58 16.41
C MET A 250 -11.58 10.10 17.83
N ALA A 251 -10.33 10.31 18.20
CA ALA A 251 -9.95 10.95 19.46
C ALA A 251 -10.06 12.49 19.41
N SER A 252 -10.58 13.08 18.33
CA SER A 252 -10.63 14.54 18.09
C SER A 252 -9.26 15.24 18.14
N LEU A 253 -8.20 14.50 17.81
CA LEU A 253 -6.83 14.99 17.73
C LEU A 253 -6.46 15.37 16.29
N PRO A 254 -5.45 16.25 16.10
CA PRO A 254 -4.95 16.58 14.78
C PRO A 254 -4.40 15.35 14.05
N GLN A 255 -4.77 15.21 12.78
CA GLN A 255 -4.27 14.12 11.93
C GLN A 255 -2.79 14.34 11.58
N PRO A 256 -1.89 13.38 11.87
CA PRO A 256 -0.48 13.53 11.57
C PRO A 256 -0.14 13.51 10.07
N TYR A 257 -0.96 12.86 9.25
CA TYR A 257 -0.71 12.69 7.82
C TYR A 257 -1.74 13.36 6.92
N GLY A 258 -2.85 13.86 7.47
CA GLY A 258 -3.92 14.53 6.71
C GLY A 258 -4.51 13.65 5.61
N MET A 259 -4.76 12.36 5.91
CA MET A 259 -5.31 11.39 4.95
C MET A 259 -6.83 11.42 4.91
N LEU A 260 -7.50 11.91 5.96
CA LEU A 260 -8.94 11.95 6.04
C LEU A 260 -9.45 13.38 5.89
N ALA A 261 -10.48 13.56 5.04
CA ALA A 261 -11.27 14.78 5.05
C ALA A 261 -12.14 14.82 6.32
N ILE A 262 -12.06 15.88 7.08
CA ILE A 262 -12.91 16.09 8.26
C ILE A 262 -14.10 16.93 7.81
N PRO A 263 -15.36 16.42 7.94
CA PRO A 263 -16.53 17.23 7.62
C PRO A 263 -16.55 18.54 8.40
N GLY A 264 -16.74 19.66 7.71
CA GLY A 264 -16.79 20.99 8.32
C GLY A 264 -15.43 21.64 8.63
N LYS A 265 -14.29 20.91 8.45
CA LYS A 265 -12.95 21.51 8.44
C LYS A 265 -12.49 21.63 6.99
N THR A 266 -12.41 22.83 6.49
CA THR A 266 -12.12 23.05 5.07
C THR A 266 -10.63 23.13 4.77
N ASP A 267 -9.79 23.55 5.73
CA ASP A 267 -8.37 23.80 5.45
C ASP A 267 -7.46 23.50 6.65
N PHE A 268 -6.31 22.92 6.36
CA PHE A 268 -5.18 22.89 7.29
C PHE A 268 -4.44 24.23 7.27
N THR A 269 -3.96 24.69 8.41
CA THR A 269 -3.08 25.87 8.45
C THR A 269 -1.76 25.57 7.71
N PRO A 270 -1.03 26.60 7.26
CA PRO A 270 0.28 26.40 6.63
C PRO A 270 1.26 25.62 7.52
N GLU A 271 1.19 25.79 8.85
CA GLU A 271 2.00 25.06 9.84
C GLU A 271 1.64 23.58 9.86
N GLN A 272 0.34 23.26 9.91
CA GLN A 272 -0.17 21.89 9.84
C GLN A 272 0.22 21.20 8.53
N ILE A 273 0.13 21.91 7.40
CA ILE A 273 0.54 21.39 6.10
C ILE A 273 2.04 21.05 6.10
N ARG A 274 2.89 21.92 6.67
CA ARG A 274 4.33 21.63 6.76
C ARG A 274 4.63 20.39 7.61
N GLU A 275 3.95 20.25 8.75
CA GLU A 275 4.13 19.09 9.62
C GLU A 275 3.60 17.80 8.97
N ILE A 276 2.44 17.84 8.31
CA ILE A 276 1.89 16.73 7.52
C ILE A 276 2.88 16.31 6.44
N ILE A 277 3.43 17.23 5.68
CA ILE A 277 4.42 16.94 4.63
C ILE A 277 5.66 16.27 5.23
N LYS A 278 6.16 16.79 6.34
CA LYS A 278 7.32 16.21 7.05
C LYS A 278 7.02 14.78 7.49
N ASN A 279 5.90 14.54 8.17
CA ASN A 279 5.50 13.22 8.66
C ASN A 279 5.31 12.22 7.50
N ARG A 280 4.71 12.64 6.38
CA ARG A 280 4.58 11.83 5.18
C ARG A 280 5.94 11.41 4.62
N LEU A 281 6.89 12.31 4.55
CA LEU A 281 8.25 12.02 4.08
C LEU A 281 8.98 11.05 5.03
N GLU A 282 8.72 11.12 6.33
CA GLU A 282 9.33 10.24 7.33
C GLU A 282 8.92 8.77 7.15
N ILE A 283 7.72 8.51 6.64
CA ILE A 283 7.24 7.14 6.37
C ILE A 283 7.31 6.75 4.89
N GLY A 284 7.89 7.59 4.05
CA GLY A 284 8.05 7.32 2.61
C GLY A 284 6.81 7.60 1.77
N LEU A 285 5.81 8.34 2.27
CA LEU A 285 4.74 8.89 1.44
C LEU A 285 5.29 10.00 0.55
N ILE A 286 5.02 9.89 -0.76
CA ILE A 286 5.50 10.87 -1.73
C ILE A 286 4.71 12.18 -1.55
N LYS A 287 5.43 13.31 -1.65
CA LYS A 287 4.88 14.66 -1.47
C LYS A 287 3.64 14.99 -2.31
N ASN A 288 3.51 14.34 -3.47
CA ASN A 288 2.46 14.61 -4.45
C ASN A 288 1.18 13.78 -4.23
N CYS A 289 1.11 12.93 -3.18
CA CYS A 289 -0.19 12.44 -2.74
C CYS A 289 -1.03 13.63 -2.34
N ALA A 290 -2.00 13.98 -3.16
CA ALA A 290 -2.93 15.07 -2.88
C ALA A 290 -3.44 14.90 -1.45
N ILE A 291 -3.40 15.98 -0.65
CA ILE A 291 -4.18 16.01 0.58
C ILE A 291 -5.62 15.88 0.09
N PRO A 292 -6.32 14.78 0.41
CA PRO A 292 -7.63 14.56 -0.18
C PRO A 292 -8.55 15.68 0.25
N THR A 293 -8.97 16.50 -0.71
CA THR A 293 -10.06 17.46 -0.50
C THR A 293 -11.42 16.79 -0.44
N ARG A 294 -11.48 15.49 -0.80
CA ARG A 294 -12.68 14.65 -0.72
C ARG A 294 -12.26 13.21 -0.50
N LEU A 295 -12.57 12.64 0.64
CA LEU A 295 -12.57 11.20 0.83
C LEU A 295 -14.00 10.70 0.99
N LEU A 296 -14.25 9.65 0.23
CA LEU A 296 -15.44 8.83 0.27
C LEU A 296 -15.70 8.35 1.71
N PHE A 297 -16.88 8.63 2.19
CA PHE A 297 -17.44 7.99 3.37
C PHE A 297 -17.73 6.53 3.03
N PHE A 298 -17.12 5.62 3.76
CA PHE A 298 -17.55 4.24 3.89
C PHE A 298 -18.12 4.01 5.29
#